data_c91480807d346258c6534b27faf37c46
#
_entry.id   c91480807d346258c6534b27faf37c46
#
_cell.length_a   1.000
_cell.length_b   1.000
_cell.length_c   1.000
_cell.angle_alpha   90.00
_cell.angle_beta   90.00
_cell.angle_gamma   90.00
#
_symmetry.space_group_name_H-M   'P 1'
#
loop_
_entity.id
_entity.type
_entity.pdbx_description
1 polymer ?
#
loop_
_entity_poly.entity_id
_entity_poly.type
_entity_poly.pdbx_seq_one_letter_code
_entity_poly.pdbx_strand_id
1 'polypeptide(L)'
;MTVAAVVALLVPVTWSPPGTDLDSWRAAMAEDLVDLLTPLPRVQAAIAAVADDMPLAAKIAWPSTRIYEVETPTIRAALAAAAADGHDKAAVVLADAPDLPAMLIGKLLRPLSTRHLAIAPAHDGGLLAASARLPLPDWVPELDAEAGDVVTARRPAPDPTMVAAAPGWHRLRGPADLRRLDPGLDGWEATRAILT
;
A
#
# COMPACT_ATOMS: atom_id res chain seq x y z
N MET A 1 -10.64 -11.66 -18.15
CA MET A 1 -9.64 -11.64 -17.05
C MET A 1 -9.92 -10.37 -16.26
N THR A 2 -10.32 -10.51 -15.00
CA THR A 2 -10.58 -9.37 -14.13
C THR A 2 -9.26 -8.68 -13.82
N VAL A 3 -9.25 -7.36 -13.94
CA VAL A 3 -8.09 -6.52 -13.61
C VAL A 3 -7.98 -6.44 -12.09
N ALA A 4 -6.79 -6.67 -11.53
CA ALA A 4 -6.58 -6.54 -10.09
C ALA A 4 -6.59 -5.06 -9.68
N ALA A 5 -7.19 -4.73 -8.53
CA ALA A 5 -7.01 -3.42 -7.93
C ALA A 5 -5.65 -3.33 -7.22
N VAL A 6 -4.97 -2.19 -7.33
CA VAL A 6 -3.83 -1.84 -6.48
C VAL A 6 -4.12 -0.52 -5.79
N VAL A 7 -4.26 -0.59 -4.48
CA VAL A 7 -4.78 0.50 -3.66
C VAL A 7 -3.65 1.14 -2.86
N ALA A 8 -3.41 2.43 -3.07
CA ALA A 8 -2.61 3.24 -2.16
C ALA A 8 -3.46 3.58 -0.93
N LEU A 9 -3.07 3.09 0.23
CA LEU A 9 -3.78 3.36 1.49
C LEU A 9 -3.17 4.59 2.17
N LEU A 10 -3.94 5.66 2.28
CA LEU A 10 -3.51 6.85 3.02
C LEU A 10 -3.47 6.56 4.52
N VAL A 11 -2.27 6.39 5.04
CA VAL A 11 -2.05 6.14 6.47
C VAL A 11 -1.72 7.44 7.21
N PRO A 12 -1.98 7.52 8.53
CA PRO A 12 -1.48 8.61 9.36
C PRO A 12 0.05 8.67 9.34
N VAL A 13 0.59 9.89 9.28
CA VAL A 13 2.03 10.17 9.35
C VAL A 13 2.29 11.03 10.58
N THR A 14 3.28 10.67 11.39
CA THR A 14 3.57 11.33 12.67
C THR A 14 4.88 12.10 12.68
N TRP A 15 5.62 12.07 11.57
CA TRP A 15 6.92 12.71 11.43
C TRP A 15 7.09 13.33 10.04
N SER A 16 7.79 14.45 9.96
CA SER A 16 8.24 15.08 8.71
C SER A 16 9.68 15.58 8.87
N PRO A 17 10.42 15.77 7.78
CA PRO A 17 11.75 16.39 7.81
C PRO A 17 11.72 17.81 8.41
N PRO A 18 12.79 18.25 9.06
CA PRO A 18 12.89 19.62 9.58
C PRO A 18 12.62 20.67 8.49
N GLY A 19 11.74 21.63 8.79
CA GLY A 19 11.37 22.69 7.84
C GLY A 19 10.21 22.34 6.91
N THR A 20 9.70 21.12 6.97
CA THR A 20 8.56 20.65 6.17
C THR A 20 7.34 20.43 7.07
N ASP A 21 6.19 20.94 6.67
CA ASP A 21 4.95 20.61 7.38
C ASP A 21 4.52 19.16 7.08
N LEU A 22 3.79 18.58 8.05
CA LEU A 22 3.43 17.16 8.02
C LEU A 22 2.50 16.81 6.86
N ASP A 23 1.56 17.71 6.53
CA ASP A 23 0.57 17.47 5.48
C ASP A 23 1.22 17.48 4.09
N SER A 24 2.14 18.41 3.84
CA SER A 24 2.93 18.46 2.60
C SER A 24 3.81 17.22 2.45
N TRP A 25 4.45 16.77 3.53
CA TRP A 25 5.26 15.57 3.54
C TRP A 25 4.43 14.32 3.21
N ARG A 26 3.31 14.18 3.90
CA ARG A 26 2.37 13.07 3.68
C ARG A 26 1.81 13.08 2.26
N ALA A 27 1.44 14.25 1.75
CA ALA A 27 0.91 14.41 0.41
C ALA A 27 1.95 13.98 -0.65
N ALA A 28 3.19 14.40 -0.53
CA ALA A 28 4.25 14.06 -1.48
C ALA A 28 4.51 12.55 -1.54
N MET A 29 4.62 11.88 -0.39
CA MET A 29 4.80 10.42 -0.36
C MET A 29 3.63 9.68 -1.01
N ALA A 30 2.40 10.12 -0.73
CA ALA A 30 1.21 9.51 -1.29
C ALA A 30 1.09 9.75 -2.80
N GLU A 31 1.44 10.95 -3.28
CA GLU A 31 1.47 11.32 -4.69
C GLU A 31 2.44 10.42 -5.46
N ASP A 32 3.68 10.26 -4.98
CA ASP A 32 4.69 9.41 -5.61
C ASP A 32 4.22 7.95 -5.72
N LEU A 33 3.55 7.41 -4.69
CA LEU A 33 3.00 6.05 -4.77
C LEU A 33 1.86 5.97 -5.80
N VAL A 34 0.95 6.94 -5.86
CA VAL A 34 -0.15 6.95 -6.85
C VAL A 34 0.40 7.09 -8.26
N ASP A 35 1.43 7.91 -8.46
CA ASP A 35 2.11 8.09 -9.74
C ASP A 35 2.79 6.79 -10.19
N LEU A 36 3.36 6.03 -9.26
CA LEU A 36 3.90 4.70 -9.53
C LEU A 36 2.80 3.72 -9.97
N LEU A 37 1.65 3.71 -9.31
CA LEU A 37 0.60 2.70 -9.54
C LEU A 37 -0.18 2.96 -10.84
N THR A 38 -0.41 4.22 -11.19
CA THR A 38 -1.31 4.61 -12.29
C THR A 38 -0.89 4.08 -13.67
N PRO A 39 0.39 4.11 -14.09
CA PRO A 39 0.81 3.61 -15.40
C PRO A 39 0.98 2.08 -15.45
N LEU A 40 0.81 1.36 -14.34
CA LEU A 40 1.05 -0.08 -14.33
C LEU A 40 0.04 -0.83 -15.22
N PRO A 41 0.51 -1.70 -16.12
CA PRO A 41 -0.39 -2.44 -17.00
C PRO A 41 -1.16 -3.51 -16.22
N ARG A 42 -2.43 -3.72 -16.61
CA ARG A 42 -3.31 -4.77 -16.08
C ARG A 42 -3.64 -4.64 -14.60
N VAL A 43 -3.53 -3.44 -14.05
CA VAL A 43 -4.03 -3.11 -12.72
C VAL A 43 -4.96 -1.90 -12.81
N GLN A 44 -5.90 -1.82 -11.89
CA GLN A 44 -6.68 -0.61 -11.63
C GLN A 44 -6.06 0.08 -10.42
N ALA A 45 -5.47 1.25 -10.63
CA ALA A 45 -4.98 2.07 -9.54
C ALA A 45 -6.16 2.64 -8.73
N ALA A 46 -6.03 2.59 -7.41
CA ALA A 46 -7.01 3.17 -6.50
C ALA A 46 -6.32 3.80 -5.28
N ILE A 47 -7.05 4.67 -4.59
CA ILE A 47 -6.65 5.27 -3.32
C ILE A 47 -7.72 4.90 -2.29
N ALA A 48 -7.34 4.47 -1.10
CA ALA A 48 -8.23 4.33 0.03
C ALA A 48 -7.92 5.38 1.09
N ALA A 49 -8.95 6.12 1.52
CA ALA A 49 -8.83 7.24 2.43
C ALA A 49 -10.02 7.30 3.39
N VAL A 50 -9.80 7.76 4.62
CA VAL A 50 -10.89 8.14 5.53
C VAL A 50 -11.50 9.47 5.08
N ALA A 51 -12.70 9.81 5.60
CA ALA A 51 -13.45 11.01 5.20
C ALA A 51 -12.60 12.29 5.25
N ASP A 52 -11.79 12.47 6.31
CA ASP A 52 -10.94 13.65 6.48
C ASP A 52 -9.81 13.75 5.44
N ASP A 53 -9.40 12.62 4.87
CA ASP A 53 -8.33 12.52 3.87
C ASP A 53 -8.86 12.55 2.42
N MET A 54 -10.17 12.57 2.20
CA MET A 54 -10.75 12.61 0.86
C MET A 54 -10.29 13.82 0.02
N PRO A 55 -10.08 15.02 0.58
CA PRO A 55 -9.51 16.15 -0.17
C PRO A 55 -8.09 15.85 -0.69
N LEU A 56 -7.25 15.19 0.13
CA LEU A 56 -5.92 14.77 -0.30
C LEU A 56 -6.01 13.71 -1.40
N ALA A 57 -6.84 12.69 -1.21
CA ALA A 57 -7.04 11.64 -2.22
C ALA A 57 -7.49 12.23 -3.56
N ALA A 58 -8.44 13.16 -3.56
CA ALA A 58 -8.90 13.84 -4.77
C ALA A 58 -7.81 14.69 -5.44
N LYS A 59 -6.92 15.32 -4.64
CA LYS A 59 -5.82 16.15 -5.15
C LYS A 59 -4.77 15.33 -5.90
N ILE A 60 -4.43 14.13 -5.42
CA ILE A 60 -3.36 13.28 -5.98
C ILE A 60 -3.88 12.23 -6.96
N ALA A 61 -5.20 12.07 -7.10
CA ALA A 61 -5.79 11.10 -8.01
C ALA A 61 -5.62 11.51 -9.47
N TRP A 62 -5.26 10.56 -10.32
CA TRP A 62 -5.34 10.70 -11.77
C TRP A 62 -6.79 10.46 -12.26
N PRO A 63 -7.16 10.91 -13.46
CA PRO A 63 -8.53 10.71 -13.99
C PRO A 63 -9.01 9.25 -14.00
N SER A 64 -8.08 8.30 -14.10
CA SER A 64 -8.36 6.86 -14.10
C SER A 64 -8.29 6.21 -12.71
N THR A 65 -7.85 6.94 -11.68
CA THR A 65 -7.68 6.42 -10.33
C THR A 65 -9.03 6.34 -9.61
N ARG A 66 -9.37 5.18 -9.06
CA ARG A 66 -10.54 5.03 -8.18
C ARG A 66 -10.23 5.60 -6.79
N ILE A 67 -11.22 6.15 -6.13
CA ILE A 67 -11.11 6.60 -4.74
C ILE A 67 -12.14 5.83 -3.91
N TYR A 68 -11.69 5.18 -2.86
CA TYR A 68 -12.51 4.46 -1.89
C TYR A 68 -12.51 5.21 -0.57
N GLU A 69 -13.68 5.67 -0.13
CA GLU A 69 -13.85 6.13 1.23
C GLU A 69 -13.95 4.92 2.16
N VAL A 70 -13.14 4.89 3.19
CA VAL A 70 -13.10 3.82 4.19
C VAL A 70 -13.32 4.40 5.58
N GLU A 71 -13.96 3.64 6.46
CA GLU A 71 -14.23 4.09 7.83
C GLU A 71 -12.93 4.17 8.68
N THR A 72 -12.00 3.25 8.44
CA THR A 72 -10.70 3.18 9.11
C THR A 72 -9.60 2.95 8.09
N PRO A 73 -8.39 3.55 8.28
CA PRO A 73 -7.27 3.42 7.33
C PRO A 73 -6.54 2.09 7.53
N THR A 74 -7.26 0.98 7.33
CA THR A 74 -6.73 -0.38 7.48
C THR A 74 -6.63 -1.11 6.14
N ILE A 75 -5.67 -2.03 6.05
CA ILE A 75 -5.51 -2.89 4.87
C ILE A 75 -6.80 -3.67 4.60
N ARG A 76 -7.45 -4.18 5.65
CA ARG A 76 -8.70 -4.94 5.53
C ARG A 76 -9.83 -4.09 4.96
N ALA A 77 -10.01 -2.85 5.42
CA ALA A 77 -11.03 -1.94 4.92
C ALA A 77 -10.80 -1.60 3.43
N ALA A 78 -9.56 -1.34 3.03
CA ALA A 78 -9.21 -1.08 1.64
C ALA A 78 -9.44 -2.30 0.72
N LEU A 79 -9.12 -3.52 1.19
CA LEU A 79 -9.42 -4.76 0.47
C LEU A 79 -10.93 -5.00 0.34
N ALA A 80 -11.70 -4.71 1.39
CA ALA A 80 -13.16 -4.81 1.36
C ALA A 80 -13.79 -3.83 0.37
N ALA A 81 -13.28 -2.60 0.31
CA ALA A 81 -13.72 -1.60 -0.67
C ALA A 81 -13.44 -2.03 -2.12
N ALA A 82 -12.27 -2.61 -2.39
CA ALA A 82 -11.95 -3.18 -3.69
C ALA A 82 -12.87 -4.37 -4.05
N ALA A 83 -13.24 -5.21 -3.07
CA ALA A 83 -14.20 -6.30 -3.28
C ALA A 83 -15.59 -5.76 -3.62
N ALA A 84 -16.04 -4.69 -2.94
CA ALA A 84 -17.32 -4.04 -3.20
C ALA A 84 -17.36 -3.38 -4.61
N ASP A 85 -16.22 -2.92 -5.13
CA ASP A 85 -16.06 -2.40 -6.50
C ASP A 85 -15.98 -3.54 -7.56
N GLY A 86 -16.09 -4.81 -7.15
CA GLY A 86 -16.19 -5.96 -8.05
C GLY A 86 -14.86 -6.60 -8.44
N HIS A 87 -13.75 -6.26 -7.76
CA HIS A 87 -12.48 -6.92 -8.00
C HIS A 87 -12.40 -8.29 -7.32
N ASP A 88 -11.85 -9.28 -8.01
CA ASP A 88 -11.60 -10.63 -7.48
C ASP A 88 -10.21 -10.77 -6.83
N LYS A 89 -9.36 -9.77 -7.02
CA LYS A 89 -8.01 -9.66 -6.44
C LYS A 89 -7.67 -8.19 -6.21
N ALA A 90 -7.04 -7.92 -5.08
CA ALA A 90 -6.48 -6.61 -4.84
C ALA A 90 -5.16 -6.70 -4.06
N ALA A 91 -4.35 -5.67 -4.21
CA ALA A 91 -3.22 -5.36 -3.35
C ALA A 91 -3.44 -4.00 -2.69
N VAL A 92 -3.04 -3.88 -1.45
CA VAL A 92 -3.01 -2.61 -0.70
C VAL A 92 -1.58 -2.31 -0.33
N VAL A 93 -1.11 -1.12 -0.65
CA VAL A 93 0.23 -0.62 -0.34
C VAL A 93 0.08 0.61 0.53
N LEU A 94 0.86 0.71 1.60
CA LEU A 94 0.83 1.86 2.50
C LEU A 94 1.53 3.06 1.84
N ALA A 95 0.91 4.24 1.92
CA ALA A 95 1.30 5.42 1.14
C ALA A 95 2.52 6.18 1.71
N ASP A 96 3.23 5.61 2.68
CA ASP A 96 4.47 6.13 3.25
C ASP A 96 5.74 5.40 2.73
N ALA A 97 5.66 4.81 1.54
CA ALA A 97 6.76 4.15 0.82
C ALA A 97 6.89 4.75 -0.61
N PRO A 98 7.34 6.01 -0.73
CA PRO A 98 7.29 6.76 -1.99
C PRO A 98 8.22 6.19 -3.07
N ASP A 99 9.39 5.66 -2.72
CA ASP A 99 10.39 5.11 -3.62
C ASP A 99 10.25 3.60 -3.86
N LEU A 100 9.02 3.08 -3.73
CA LEU A 100 8.73 1.67 -3.94
C LEU A 100 9.03 1.26 -5.39
N PRO A 101 9.89 0.25 -5.65
CA PRO A 101 10.10 -0.22 -7.01
C PRO A 101 8.86 -0.88 -7.62
N ALA A 102 8.45 -0.46 -8.81
CA ALA A 102 7.26 -0.97 -9.52
C ALA A 102 7.21 -2.51 -9.62
N MET A 103 8.36 -3.17 -9.75
CA MET A 103 8.46 -4.62 -9.81
C MET A 103 7.90 -5.33 -8.56
N LEU A 104 7.88 -4.65 -7.41
CA LEU A 104 7.37 -5.24 -6.16
C LEU A 104 5.86 -5.43 -6.22
N ILE A 105 5.14 -4.58 -6.94
CA ILE A 105 3.69 -4.75 -7.16
C ILE A 105 3.41 -6.07 -7.88
N GLY A 106 4.18 -6.38 -8.93
CA GLY A 106 4.06 -7.66 -9.63
C GLY A 106 4.37 -8.87 -8.73
N LYS A 107 5.41 -8.74 -7.88
CA LYS A 107 5.79 -9.79 -6.92
C LYS A 107 4.75 -9.95 -5.80
N LEU A 108 4.04 -8.90 -5.44
CA LEU A 108 2.97 -8.92 -4.46
C LEU A 108 1.70 -9.61 -5.02
N LEU A 109 1.36 -9.35 -6.29
CA LEU A 109 0.17 -9.92 -6.93
C LEU A 109 0.37 -11.37 -7.44
N ARG A 110 1.59 -11.72 -7.86
CA ARG A 110 1.88 -13.02 -8.47
C ARG A 110 1.46 -14.23 -7.60
N PRO A 111 1.68 -14.25 -6.28
CA PRO A 111 1.26 -15.38 -5.43
C PRO A 111 -0.24 -15.67 -5.49
N LEU A 112 -1.08 -14.67 -5.79
CA LEU A 112 -2.53 -14.85 -5.85
C LEU A 112 -3.00 -15.78 -6.99
N SER A 113 -2.10 -16.21 -7.88
CA SER A 113 -2.41 -17.27 -8.85
C SER A 113 -2.70 -18.62 -8.16
N THR A 114 -2.05 -18.91 -7.02
CA THR A 114 -2.14 -20.17 -6.29
C THR A 114 -2.40 -20.00 -4.78
N ARG A 115 -2.30 -18.79 -4.24
CA ARG A 115 -2.45 -18.46 -2.81
C ARG A 115 -3.64 -17.53 -2.61
N HIS A 116 -4.14 -17.44 -1.39
CA HIS A 116 -5.24 -16.54 -1.04
C HIS A 116 -4.76 -15.19 -0.55
N LEU A 117 -3.60 -15.15 0.08
CA LEU A 117 -3.03 -13.96 0.71
C LEU A 117 -1.53 -13.89 0.42
N ALA A 118 -0.99 -12.70 0.20
CA ALA A 118 0.44 -12.46 0.23
C ALA A 118 0.74 -11.23 1.09
N ILE A 119 1.79 -11.33 1.90
CA ILE A 119 2.21 -10.32 2.86
C ILE A 119 3.60 -9.82 2.49
N ALA A 120 3.74 -8.52 2.30
CA ALA A 120 5.02 -7.85 2.14
C ALA A 120 5.36 -7.10 3.45
N PRO A 121 6.42 -7.52 4.16
CA PRO A 121 6.83 -6.85 5.40
C PRO A 121 7.48 -5.50 5.12
N ALA A 122 7.35 -4.56 6.06
CA ALA A 122 8.24 -3.41 6.13
C ALA A 122 9.58 -3.83 6.78
N HIS A 123 10.69 -3.24 6.34
CA HIS A 123 12.03 -3.66 6.80
C HIS A 123 12.24 -3.45 8.30
N ASP A 124 11.55 -2.47 8.90
CA ASP A 124 11.65 -2.13 10.33
C ASP A 124 10.45 -2.63 11.16
N GLY A 125 9.80 -3.68 10.68
CA GLY A 125 8.63 -4.25 11.33
C GLY A 125 7.31 -3.69 10.81
N GLY A 126 6.25 -4.46 11.03
CA GLY A 126 4.94 -4.21 10.46
C GLY A 126 4.86 -4.56 8.97
N LEU A 127 3.83 -4.08 8.32
CA LEU A 127 3.54 -4.36 6.93
C LEU A 127 3.85 -3.16 6.05
N LEU A 128 4.38 -3.43 4.86
CA LEU A 128 4.43 -2.53 3.74
C LEU A 128 3.16 -2.63 2.90
N ALA A 129 2.74 -3.87 2.66
CA ALA A 129 1.63 -4.16 1.76
C ALA A 129 1.06 -5.55 2.02
N ALA A 130 -0.18 -5.75 1.60
CA ALA A 130 -0.77 -7.08 1.49
C ALA A 130 -1.60 -7.19 0.20
N SER A 131 -1.69 -8.39 -0.35
CA SER A 131 -2.60 -8.68 -1.47
C SER A 131 -3.43 -9.91 -1.17
N ALA A 132 -4.67 -9.93 -1.66
CA ALA A 132 -5.60 -11.01 -1.39
C ALA A 132 -6.49 -11.34 -2.61
N ARG A 133 -6.96 -12.59 -2.66
CA ARG A 133 -8.16 -12.94 -3.42
C ARG A 133 -9.38 -12.44 -2.67
N LEU A 134 -10.35 -11.94 -3.39
CA LEU A 134 -11.55 -11.31 -2.84
C LEU A 134 -12.81 -12.10 -3.18
N PRO A 135 -13.83 -12.06 -2.34
CA PRO A 135 -13.86 -11.44 -1.03
C PRO A 135 -12.87 -12.09 -0.06
N LEU A 136 -12.44 -11.33 0.96
CA LEU A 136 -11.52 -11.86 1.97
C LEU A 136 -12.15 -13.05 2.71
N PRO A 137 -11.45 -14.19 2.82
CA PRO A 137 -11.89 -15.28 3.68
C PRO A 137 -11.96 -14.87 5.15
N ASP A 138 -12.90 -15.46 5.92
CA ASP A 138 -13.12 -15.14 7.33
C ASP A 138 -11.91 -15.44 8.22
N TRP A 139 -11.06 -16.40 7.81
CA TRP A 139 -9.85 -16.73 8.55
C TRP A 139 -8.74 -15.68 8.44
N VAL A 140 -8.80 -14.75 7.47
CA VAL A 140 -7.77 -13.70 7.35
C VAL A 140 -7.84 -12.78 8.56
N PRO A 141 -6.75 -12.66 9.37
CA PRO A 141 -6.75 -11.85 10.57
C PRO A 141 -6.76 -10.35 10.22
N GLU A 142 -6.83 -9.51 11.23
CA GLU A 142 -6.51 -8.11 11.07
C GLU A 142 -5.05 -7.98 10.59
N LEU A 143 -4.86 -7.25 9.50
CA LEU A 143 -3.54 -7.02 8.90
C LEU A 143 -2.99 -5.70 9.45
N ASP A 144 -2.47 -5.76 10.66
CA ASP A 144 -1.93 -4.59 11.36
C ASP A 144 -0.72 -4.03 10.62
N ALA A 145 -0.83 -2.76 10.19
CA ALA A 145 0.21 -2.06 9.45
C ALA A 145 1.50 -1.86 10.26
N GLU A 146 1.40 -1.79 11.60
CA GLU A 146 2.53 -1.47 12.47
C GLU A 146 3.14 -2.72 13.13
N ALA A 147 2.34 -3.74 13.41
CA ALA A 147 2.77 -4.92 14.14
C ALA A 147 2.57 -6.24 13.39
N GLY A 148 1.91 -6.23 12.23
CA GLY A 148 1.63 -7.42 11.45
C GLY A 148 2.88 -8.04 10.83
N ASP A 149 2.83 -9.36 10.63
CA ASP A 149 3.85 -10.12 9.92
C ASP A 149 3.26 -11.36 9.22
N VAL A 150 4.09 -12.04 8.42
CA VAL A 150 3.70 -13.25 7.68
C VAL A 150 3.33 -14.40 8.62
N VAL A 151 4.00 -14.53 9.77
CA VAL A 151 3.78 -15.62 10.73
C VAL A 151 2.42 -15.45 11.38
N THR A 152 2.11 -14.23 11.83
CA THR A 152 0.82 -13.87 12.41
C THR A 152 -0.32 -14.10 11.41
N ALA A 153 -0.12 -13.74 10.14
CA ALA A 153 -1.10 -13.96 9.09
C ALA A 153 -1.34 -15.44 8.76
N ARG A 154 -0.32 -16.29 8.91
CA ARG A 154 -0.41 -17.75 8.68
C ARG A 154 -1.12 -18.52 9.77
N ARG A 155 -1.08 -18.00 10.99
CA ARG A 155 -1.56 -18.74 12.18
C ARG A 155 -3.03 -19.15 12.12
N PRO A 156 -3.98 -18.30 11.69
CA PRO A 156 -5.40 -18.66 11.57
C PRO A 156 -5.76 -19.33 10.23
N ALA A 157 -4.83 -19.40 9.28
CA ALA A 157 -5.11 -19.99 7.97
C ALA A 157 -5.36 -21.51 8.09
N PRO A 158 -6.39 -22.06 7.39
CA PRO A 158 -6.64 -23.50 7.38
C PRO A 158 -5.44 -24.31 6.88
N ASP A 159 -4.64 -23.74 5.99
CA ASP A 159 -3.36 -24.22 5.55
C ASP A 159 -2.38 -23.04 5.49
N PRO A 160 -1.27 -23.05 6.22
CA PRO A 160 -0.27 -21.99 6.20
C PRO A 160 0.26 -21.66 4.80
N THR A 161 0.21 -22.62 3.88
CA THR A 161 0.63 -22.40 2.49
C THR A 161 -0.32 -21.48 1.71
N MET A 162 -1.53 -21.21 2.21
CA MET A 162 -2.44 -20.22 1.62
C MET A 162 -1.92 -18.80 1.74
N VAL A 163 -0.95 -18.55 2.63
CA VAL A 163 -0.32 -17.25 2.85
C VAL A 163 1.11 -17.26 2.35
N ALA A 164 1.39 -16.48 1.33
CA ALA A 164 2.73 -16.27 0.78
C ALA A 164 3.45 -15.11 1.47
N ALA A 165 4.77 -15.20 1.55
CA ALA A 165 5.63 -14.04 1.78
C ALA A 165 5.96 -13.38 0.44
N ALA A 166 5.77 -12.08 0.34
CA ALA A 166 6.24 -11.24 -0.75
C ALA A 166 7.49 -10.46 -0.30
N PRO A 167 8.32 -9.95 -1.23
CA PRO A 167 9.43 -9.10 -0.87
C PRO A 167 8.98 -7.84 -0.15
N GLY A 168 9.71 -7.46 0.89
CA GLY A 168 9.47 -6.24 1.64
C GLY A 168 10.19 -5.02 1.05
N TRP A 169 9.90 -3.86 1.62
CA TRP A 169 10.54 -2.59 1.36
C TRP A 169 10.54 -1.75 2.64
N HIS A 170 11.17 -0.59 2.62
CA HIS A 170 11.10 0.33 3.74
C HIS A 170 9.89 1.26 3.64
N ARG A 171 9.50 1.82 4.78
CA ARG A 171 8.51 2.88 4.92
C ARG A 171 9.22 4.09 5.54
N LEU A 172 8.75 5.31 5.25
CA LEU A 172 9.32 6.55 5.81
C LEU A 172 8.55 6.97 7.06
N ARG A 173 8.92 6.44 8.22
CA ARG A 173 8.27 6.68 9.50
C ARG A 173 9.09 7.56 10.45
N GLY A 174 10.34 7.85 10.10
CA GLY A 174 11.22 8.65 10.93
C GLY A 174 12.52 9.06 10.25
N PRO A 175 13.36 9.86 10.90
CA PRO A 175 14.58 10.44 10.30
C PRO A 175 15.60 9.39 9.87
N ALA A 176 15.61 8.22 10.50
CA ALA A 176 16.53 7.13 10.14
C ALA A 176 16.22 6.54 8.75
N ASP A 177 14.94 6.58 8.35
CA ASP A 177 14.47 5.98 7.09
C ASP A 177 14.93 6.78 5.87
N LEU A 178 15.18 8.09 6.01
CA LEU A 178 15.67 8.92 4.91
C LEU A 178 16.98 8.38 4.29
N ARG A 179 17.81 7.70 5.08
CA ARG A 179 19.07 7.12 4.60
C ARG A 179 18.88 5.90 3.70
N ARG A 180 17.65 5.38 3.62
CA ARG A 180 17.29 4.22 2.80
C ARG A 180 16.77 4.60 1.44
N LEU A 181 16.36 5.87 1.27
CA LEU A 181 15.97 6.39 -0.02
C LEU A 181 17.14 6.24 -1.00
N ASP A 182 16.87 5.61 -2.14
CA ASP A 182 17.87 5.46 -3.20
C ASP A 182 17.69 6.61 -4.22
N PRO A 183 18.63 7.57 -4.27
CA PRO A 183 18.55 8.67 -5.22
C PRO A 183 18.65 8.22 -6.69
N GLY A 184 19.11 6.99 -6.93
CA GLY A 184 19.16 6.39 -8.26
C GLY A 184 17.85 5.76 -8.73
N LEU A 185 16.84 5.62 -7.85
CA LEU A 185 15.52 5.17 -8.24
C LEU A 185 14.69 6.33 -8.79
N ASP A 186 14.03 6.11 -9.92
CA ASP A 186 13.02 7.03 -10.47
C ASP A 186 11.68 6.84 -9.75
N GLY A 187 10.79 7.84 -9.87
CA GLY A 187 9.38 7.71 -9.49
C GLY A 187 9.02 8.18 -8.09
N TRP A 188 9.89 8.98 -7.43
CA TRP A 188 9.59 9.60 -6.14
C TRP A 188 9.95 11.10 -6.12
N GLU A 189 9.55 11.77 -7.20
CA GLU A 189 9.94 13.16 -7.47
C GLU A 189 9.32 14.16 -6.50
N ALA A 190 8.07 13.96 -6.07
CA ALA A 190 7.38 14.86 -5.15
C ALA A 190 8.06 14.83 -3.76
N THR A 191 8.36 13.65 -3.24
CA THR A 191 9.10 13.48 -1.97
C THR A 191 10.53 14.02 -2.09
N ARG A 192 11.21 13.76 -3.21
CA ARG A 192 12.58 14.25 -3.47
C ARG A 192 12.64 15.78 -3.48
N ALA A 193 11.66 16.44 -4.09
CA ALA A 193 11.59 17.89 -4.16
C ALA A 193 11.49 18.55 -2.79
N ILE A 194 10.90 17.88 -1.79
CA ILE A 194 10.83 18.36 -0.40
C ILE A 194 12.19 18.23 0.31
N LEU A 195 13.00 17.24 -0.08
CA LEU A 195 14.29 16.95 0.57
C LEU A 195 15.47 17.78 0.01
N THR A 196 15.26 18.53 -1.05
CA THR A 196 16.25 19.41 -1.70
C THR A 196 16.12 20.85 -1.25
#